data_da77a4f1303ab3a21f5aa3ed361a3179
#
_entry.id   da77a4f1303ab3a21f5aa3ed361a3179
#
_cell.length_a   1.000
_cell.length_b   1.000
_cell.length_c   1.000
_cell.angle_alpha   90.00
_cell.angle_beta   90.00
_cell.angle_gamma   90.00
#
_symmetry.space_group_name_H-M   'P 1'
#
loop_
_entity.id
_entity.type
_entity.pdbx_description
1 polymer ?
#
loop_
_entity_poly.entity_id
_entity_poly.type
_entity_poly.pdbx_seq_one_letter_code
_entity_poly.pdbx_strand_id
1 'polypeptide(L)'
;LRSLVGSEMCIRDRNLVIDDLDMPLIIKVASIPKERMQVYFIDNEEYFKRRAILRDENQVLFPDNDERMIFFTKGVIETVKKLNWSPDVIHLHGWFTSLFPLYLNTYYKDEPIFANSKIVTSVYAKDFEGVVSSQIHKKVSFDDIPEELIEPLRNADFENLEHLSLNFSDGYVIADQETPKSIENYSNNKQIPGLSFEESQKDDALVSLYTNHILK
;
A
#
# COMPACT_ATOMS: atom_id res chain seq x y z
N LEU A 1 -10.09 16.95 12.14
CA LEU A 1 -8.68 17.36 11.89
C LEU A 1 -8.17 18.46 12.85
N ARG A 2 -9.02 19.01 13.73
CA ARG A 2 -8.61 20.06 14.69
C ARG A 2 -7.88 19.56 15.94
N SER A 3 -7.65 18.24 16.09
CA SER A 3 -6.97 17.67 17.26
C SER A 3 -5.54 17.17 16.98
N LEU A 4 -5.04 17.31 15.77
CA LEU A 4 -3.63 17.04 15.45
C LEU A 4 -2.82 18.30 15.77
N VAL A 5 -2.41 18.44 17.03
CA VAL A 5 -1.54 19.52 17.51
C VAL A 5 -0.12 18.99 17.49
N GLY A 6 0.61 19.30 16.44
CA GLY A 6 2.05 19.04 16.32
C GLY A 6 2.59 19.86 15.16
N SER A 7 3.80 20.38 15.29
CA SER A 7 4.45 21.19 14.27
C SER A 7 4.42 20.48 12.91
N GLU A 8 3.75 21.06 11.95
CA GLU A 8 3.83 20.60 10.57
C GLU A 8 5.25 20.82 10.06
N MET A 9 6.00 19.77 9.88
CA MET A 9 7.26 19.80 9.16
C MET A 9 6.98 19.36 7.72
N CYS A 10 7.18 20.26 6.79
CA CYS A 10 7.08 19.97 5.36
C CYS A 10 8.49 19.66 4.84
N ILE A 11 8.70 18.46 4.33
CA ILE A 11 9.93 18.07 3.67
C ILE A 11 9.66 18.05 2.17
N ARG A 12 10.28 18.98 1.44
CA ARG A 12 10.21 19.06 -0.01
C ARG A 12 11.62 18.78 -0.53
N ASP A 13 11.87 17.57 -1.04
CA ASP A 13 13.27 17.19 -1.22
C ASP A 13 13.60 16.27 -2.39
N ARG A 14 12.62 15.69 -3.05
CA ARG A 14 12.87 14.73 -4.14
C ARG A 14 11.74 14.71 -5.15
N ASN A 15 12.10 14.52 -6.42
CA ASN A 15 11.13 14.13 -7.43
C ASN A 15 11.08 12.61 -7.54
N LEU A 16 9.90 12.08 -7.76
CA LEU A 16 9.68 10.69 -8.12
C LEU A 16 9.38 10.61 -9.61
N VAL A 17 10.02 9.68 -10.29
CA VAL A 17 9.71 9.40 -11.70
C VAL A 17 8.50 8.47 -11.73
N ILE A 18 7.44 8.91 -12.40
CA ILE A 18 6.23 8.14 -12.63
C ILE A 18 6.01 8.08 -14.14
N ASP A 19 6.13 6.90 -14.74
CA ASP A 19 6.23 6.74 -16.17
C ASP A 19 7.44 7.57 -16.69
N ASP A 20 7.24 8.67 -17.40
CA ASP A 20 8.29 9.59 -17.88
C ASP A 20 8.23 10.98 -17.21
N LEU A 21 7.41 11.14 -16.16
CA LEU A 21 7.16 12.42 -15.50
C LEU A 21 7.88 12.53 -14.15
N ASP A 22 8.55 13.65 -13.93
CA ASP A 22 9.14 14.04 -12.66
C ASP A 22 8.09 14.69 -11.75
N MET A 23 7.66 13.98 -10.70
CA MET A 23 6.63 14.41 -9.78
C MET A 23 7.21 14.76 -8.40
N PRO A 24 7.00 16.00 -7.89
CA PRO A 24 7.55 16.42 -6.60
C PRO A 24 6.92 15.66 -5.45
N LEU A 25 7.74 15.05 -4.60
CA LEU A 25 7.32 14.42 -3.35
C LEU A 25 7.32 15.43 -2.21
N ILE A 26 6.17 15.65 -1.62
CA ILE A 26 5.98 16.48 -0.44
C ILE A 26 5.55 15.58 0.72
N ILE A 27 6.28 15.65 1.84
CA ILE A 27 5.95 14.88 3.03
C ILE A 27 5.55 15.85 4.12
N LYS A 28 4.33 15.71 4.64
CA LYS A 28 3.84 16.44 5.80
C LYS A 28 3.75 15.50 6.99
N VAL A 29 4.13 15.96 8.17
CA VAL A 29 4.19 15.13 9.37
C VAL A 29 3.31 15.71 10.45
N ALA A 30 2.48 14.88 11.07
CA ALA A 30 1.73 15.20 12.27
C ALA A 30 2.02 14.18 13.36
N SER A 31 2.12 14.63 14.60
CA SER A 31 2.37 13.75 15.75
C SER A 31 1.13 13.61 16.62
N ILE A 32 0.90 12.39 17.13
CA ILE A 32 -0.11 12.09 18.16
C ILE A 32 0.67 11.69 19.42
N PRO A 33 1.10 12.66 20.28
CA PRO A 33 2.06 12.41 21.33
C PRO A 33 1.59 11.39 22.36
N LYS A 34 0.29 11.36 22.69
CA LYS A 34 -0.29 10.42 23.66
C LYS A 34 -0.13 8.96 23.24
N GLU A 35 -0.21 8.72 21.93
CA GLU A 35 -0.14 7.38 21.33
C GLU A 35 1.28 7.04 20.87
N ARG A 36 2.25 7.94 21.03
CA ARG A 36 3.62 7.82 20.48
C ARG A 36 3.62 7.52 18.98
N MET A 37 2.66 8.09 18.27
CA MET A 37 2.43 7.86 16.86
C MET A 37 2.80 9.09 16.03
N GLN A 38 3.38 8.86 14.88
CA GLN A 38 3.56 9.86 13.83
C GLN A 38 2.74 9.49 12.59
N VAL A 39 2.13 10.48 11.98
CA VAL A 39 1.36 10.34 10.74
C VAL A 39 2.08 11.10 9.65
N TYR A 40 2.48 10.39 8.60
CA TYR A 40 3.13 10.95 7.44
C TYR A 40 2.14 11.01 6.28
N PHE A 41 1.99 12.20 5.71
CA PHE A 41 1.14 12.42 4.54
C PHE A 41 2.05 12.51 3.32
N ILE A 42 1.86 11.60 2.39
CA ILE A 42 2.47 11.66 1.07
C ILE A 42 1.61 12.60 0.23
N ASP A 43 2.16 13.73 -0.17
CA ASP A 43 1.42 14.80 -0.81
C ASP A 43 2.06 15.21 -2.15
N ASN A 44 1.20 15.56 -3.07
CA ASN A 44 1.52 16.13 -4.38
C ASN A 44 0.31 16.93 -4.85
N GLU A 45 0.52 18.16 -5.32
CA GLU A 45 -0.60 19.04 -5.69
C GLU A 45 -1.44 18.50 -6.85
N GLU A 46 -0.82 17.83 -7.80
CA GLU A 46 -1.52 17.28 -8.96
C GLU A 46 -2.33 16.04 -8.60
N TYR A 47 -1.74 15.13 -7.83
CA TYR A 47 -2.37 13.86 -7.50
C TYR A 47 -3.35 13.93 -6.32
N PHE A 48 -3.08 14.76 -5.30
CA PHE A 48 -3.81 14.71 -4.03
C PHE A 48 -4.56 15.99 -3.64
N LYS A 49 -4.40 17.08 -4.39
CA LYS A 49 -5.17 18.31 -4.13
C LYS A 49 -6.60 18.22 -4.69
N ARG A 50 -7.36 17.27 -4.17
CA ARG A 50 -8.74 16.99 -4.58
C ARG A 50 -9.65 16.88 -3.37
N ARG A 51 -10.94 17.13 -3.54
CA ARG A 51 -11.92 16.99 -2.44
C ARG A 51 -12.24 15.55 -2.09
N ALA A 52 -12.03 14.62 -3.03
CA ALA A 52 -12.28 13.20 -2.87
C ALA A 52 -10.96 12.41 -3.00
N ILE A 53 -10.91 11.22 -2.42
CA ILE A 53 -9.68 10.42 -2.33
C ILE A 53 -9.46 9.57 -3.58
N LEU A 54 -10.42 8.74 -3.96
CA LEU A 54 -10.26 7.74 -5.03
C LEU A 54 -11.27 7.89 -6.18
N ARG A 55 -12.34 8.63 -5.96
CA ARG A 55 -13.49 8.75 -6.87
C ARG A 55 -13.96 10.18 -6.97
N ASP A 56 -14.61 10.48 -8.09
CA ASP A 56 -15.31 11.74 -8.28
C ASP A 56 -16.67 11.77 -7.53
N GLU A 57 -17.41 12.84 -7.69
CA GLU A 57 -18.73 13.02 -7.10
C GLU A 57 -19.80 12.03 -7.64
N ASN A 58 -19.55 11.42 -8.80
CA ASN A 58 -20.39 10.39 -9.41
C ASN A 58 -19.97 8.96 -9.02
N GLN A 59 -19.06 8.81 -8.05
CA GLN A 59 -18.49 7.53 -7.61
C GLN A 59 -17.66 6.81 -8.67
N VAL A 60 -17.20 7.51 -9.72
CA VAL A 60 -16.30 6.97 -10.73
C VAL A 60 -14.85 7.11 -10.27
N LEU A 61 -14.06 6.04 -10.38
CA LEU A 61 -12.63 6.08 -10.08
C LEU A 61 -11.92 7.15 -10.90
N PHE A 62 -11.01 7.89 -10.26
CA PHE A 62 -10.17 8.83 -11.00
C PHE A 62 -9.32 8.09 -12.04
N PRO A 63 -9.22 8.60 -13.27
CA PRO A 63 -8.51 7.93 -14.36
C PRO A 63 -6.99 7.82 -14.14
N ASP A 64 -6.44 8.61 -13.24
CA ASP A 64 -5.03 8.65 -12.86
C ASP A 64 -4.74 7.90 -11.55
N ASN A 65 -5.65 7.05 -11.06
CA ASN A 65 -5.41 6.28 -9.85
C ASN A 65 -4.20 5.32 -9.99
N ASP A 66 -3.88 4.86 -11.18
CA ASP A 66 -2.67 4.07 -11.47
C ASP A 66 -1.38 4.84 -11.14
N GLU A 67 -1.24 6.06 -11.64
CA GLU A 67 -0.09 6.93 -11.33
C GLU A 67 -0.03 7.29 -9.85
N ARG A 68 -1.18 7.55 -9.26
CA ARG A 68 -1.30 7.87 -7.84
C ARG A 68 -0.90 6.69 -6.94
N MET A 69 -1.23 5.45 -7.33
CA MET A 69 -0.79 4.23 -6.64
C MET A 69 0.73 4.07 -6.72
N ILE A 70 1.32 4.26 -7.91
CA ILE A 70 2.77 4.20 -8.11
C ILE A 70 3.47 5.30 -7.29
N PHE A 71 2.97 6.55 -7.40
CA PHE A 71 3.50 7.68 -6.65
C PHE A 71 3.44 7.47 -5.14
N PHE A 72 2.29 7.01 -4.62
CA PHE A 72 2.12 6.74 -3.20
C PHE A 72 3.09 5.66 -2.72
N THR A 73 3.19 4.56 -3.45
CA THR A 73 4.09 3.43 -3.16
C THR A 73 5.54 3.90 -3.07
N LYS A 74 6.06 4.54 -4.13
CA LYS A 74 7.41 5.08 -4.15
C LYS A 74 7.60 6.14 -3.06
N GLY A 75 6.62 7.02 -2.87
CA GLY A 75 6.66 8.08 -1.88
C GLY A 75 6.78 7.57 -0.45
N VAL A 76 6.05 6.53 -0.08
CA VAL A 76 6.17 5.90 1.25
C VAL A 76 7.55 5.28 1.43
N ILE A 77 8.03 4.49 0.47
CA ILE A 77 9.34 3.83 0.55
C ILE A 77 10.46 4.87 0.67
N GLU A 78 10.47 5.88 -0.18
CA GLU A 78 11.48 6.96 -0.13
C GLU A 78 11.39 7.79 1.16
N THR A 79 10.20 7.94 1.73
CA THR A 79 10.02 8.59 3.04
C THR A 79 10.68 7.79 4.16
N VAL A 80 10.43 6.48 4.21
CA VAL A 80 11.03 5.58 5.21
C VAL A 80 12.56 5.56 5.07
N LYS A 81 13.08 5.47 3.85
CA LYS A 81 14.53 5.58 3.57
C LYS A 81 15.12 6.89 4.09
N LYS A 82 14.46 8.01 3.83
CA LYS A 82 14.92 9.33 4.28
C LYS A 82 14.92 9.46 5.80
N LEU A 83 13.95 8.87 6.47
CA LEU A 83 13.87 8.85 7.93
C LEU A 83 14.93 7.93 8.56
N ASN A 84 15.62 7.13 7.76
CA ASN A 84 16.57 6.11 8.19
C ASN A 84 15.97 5.20 9.29
N TRP A 85 14.71 4.85 9.10
CA TRP A 85 13.96 3.99 10.01
C TRP A 85 13.68 2.64 9.38
N SER A 86 14.15 1.56 10.02
CA SER A 86 13.92 0.20 9.56
C SER A 86 12.66 -0.36 10.21
N PRO A 87 11.54 -0.51 9.49
CA PRO A 87 10.33 -1.09 10.05
C PRO A 87 10.45 -2.59 10.20
N ASP A 88 10.02 -3.15 11.33
CA ASP A 88 9.92 -4.61 11.52
C ASP A 88 8.73 -5.16 10.73
N VAL A 89 7.58 -4.46 10.78
CA VAL A 89 6.36 -4.83 10.06
C VAL A 89 5.84 -3.64 9.28
N ILE A 90 5.51 -3.89 8.02
CA ILE A 90 4.80 -2.97 7.13
C ILE A 90 3.39 -3.52 6.95
N HIS A 91 2.39 -2.85 7.51
CA HIS A 91 1.01 -3.27 7.40
C HIS A 91 0.26 -2.39 6.39
N LEU A 92 -0.24 -3.01 5.34
CA LEU A 92 -0.91 -2.37 4.22
C LEU A 92 -2.42 -2.49 4.36
N HIS A 93 -3.14 -1.45 4.00
CA HIS A 93 -4.59 -1.38 4.10
C HIS A 93 -5.23 -0.95 2.78
N GLY A 94 -6.04 -1.84 2.23
CA GLY A 94 -6.85 -1.60 1.04
C GLY A 94 -6.09 -1.60 -0.29
N TRP A 95 -6.84 -1.79 -1.35
CA TRP A 95 -6.36 -2.01 -2.71
C TRP A 95 -5.42 -0.91 -3.27
N PHE A 96 -5.54 0.32 -2.78
CA PHE A 96 -4.70 1.43 -3.24
C PHE A 96 -3.21 1.21 -2.90
N THR A 97 -2.92 0.37 -1.92
CA THR A 97 -1.55 0.01 -1.50
C THR A 97 -1.04 -1.28 -2.15
N SER A 98 -1.81 -1.91 -3.03
CA SER A 98 -1.50 -3.25 -3.57
C SER A 98 -0.20 -3.35 -4.37
N LEU A 99 0.29 -2.24 -4.93
CA LEU A 99 1.59 -2.21 -5.61
C LEU A 99 2.78 -2.23 -4.65
N PHE A 100 2.59 -1.88 -3.38
CA PHE A 100 3.68 -1.71 -2.43
C PHE A 100 4.52 -2.98 -2.25
N PRO A 101 3.93 -4.17 -2.00
CA PRO A 101 4.71 -5.40 -1.85
C PRO A 101 5.52 -5.76 -3.10
N LEU A 102 4.94 -5.58 -4.28
CA LEU A 102 5.64 -5.80 -5.55
C LEU A 102 6.87 -4.89 -5.65
N TYR A 103 6.69 -3.57 -5.47
CA TYR A 103 7.79 -2.60 -5.57
C TYR A 103 8.90 -2.87 -4.54
N LEU A 104 8.53 -3.21 -3.30
CA LEU A 104 9.52 -3.48 -2.27
C LEU A 104 10.35 -4.74 -2.59
N ASN A 105 9.72 -5.77 -3.15
CA ASN A 105 10.38 -7.02 -3.49
C ASN A 105 11.08 -7.03 -4.87
N THR A 106 10.92 -5.98 -5.68
CA THR A 106 11.52 -5.88 -7.02
C THR A 106 12.39 -4.65 -7.15
N TYR A 107 11.81 -3.49 -7.42
CA TYR A 107 12.50 -2.22 -7.66
C TYR A 107 13.38 -1.79 -6.47
N TYR A 108 12.92 -2.03 -5.23
CA TYR A 108 13.62 -1.66 -4.00
C TYR A 108 14.23 -2.86 -3.25
N LYS A 109 14.35 -4.02 -3.89
CA LYS A 109 14.82 -5.27 -3.25
C LYS A 109 16.19 -5.19 -2.59
N ASP A 110 17.05 -4.31 -3.10
CA ASP A 110 18.42 -4.14 -2.62
C ASP A 110 18.57 -3.04 -1.55
N GLU A 111 17.47 -2.48 -1.05
CA GLU A 111 17.48 -1.45 -0.02
C GLU A 111 17.69 -2.06 1.37
N PRO A 112 18.85 -1.85 2.01
CA PRO A 112 19.21 -2.53 3.25
C PRO A 112 18.25 -2.24 4.42
N ILE A 113 17.60 -1.07 4.40
CA ILE A 113 16.69 -0.64 5.46
C ILE A 113 15.45 -1.54 5.58
N PHE A 114 15.07 -2.23 4.49
CA PHE A 114 13.93 -3.14 4.44
C PHE A 114 14.31 -4.63 4.47
N ALA A 115 15.59 -4.95 4.57
CA ALA A 115 16.08 -6.34 4.47
C ALA A 115 15.40 -7.33 5.43
N ASN A 116 14.95 -6.87 6.59
CA ASN A 116 14.27 -7.69 7.59
C ASN A 116 12.79 -7.33 7.77
N SER A 117 12.28 -6.38 6.99
CA SER A 117 10.89 -5.95 7.08
C SER A 117 9.95 -7.04 6.58
N LYS A 118 8.84 -7.22 7.29
CA LYS A 118 7.77 -8.15 6.94
C LYS A 118 6.54 -7.40 6.48
N ILE A 119 5.89 -7.90 5.44
CA ILE A 119 4.70 -7.27 4.86
C ILE A 119 3.45 -8.05 5.25
N VAL A 120 2.47 -7.35 5.81
CA VAL A 120 1.13 -7.87 6.09
C VAL A 120 0.11 -7.06 5.33
N THR A 121 -0.80 -7.72 4.61
CA THR A 121 -1.86 -7.06 3.84
C THR A 121 -3.22 -7.32 4.47
N SER A 122 -3.95 -6.24 4.79
CA SER A 122 -5.36 -6.30 5.17
C SER A 122 -6.23 -6.16 3.93
N VAL A 123 -7.08 -7.16 3.71
CA VAL A 123 -8.04 -7.22 2.60
C VAL A 123 -9.44 -6.84 3.09
N TYR A 124 -10.14 -6.07 2.29
CA TYR A 124 -11.48 -5.53 2.59
C TYR A 124 -12.53 -5.99 1.59
N ALA A 125 -13.78 -5.58 1.81
CA ALA A 125 -14.85 -5.74 0.84
C ALA A 125 -14.46 -5.15 -0.53
N LYS A 126 -15.05 -5.71 -1.58
CA LYS A 126 -14.83 -5.21 -2.95
C LYS A 126 -15.25 -3.74 -3.06
N ASP A 127 -14.28 -2.88 -3.39
CA ASP A 127 -14.50 -1.43 -3.41
C ASP A 127 -14.95 -0.92 -4.78
N PHE A 128 -14.56 -1.55 -5.90
CA PHE A 128 -14.90 -1.07 -7.24
C PHE A 128 -15.13 -2.21 -8.22
N GLU A 129 -15.86 -1.89 -9.29
CA GLU A 129 -16.06 -2.74 -10.46
C GLU A 129 -15.18 -2.29 -11.63
N GLY A 130 -14.88 -3.21 -12.55
CA GLY A 130 -14.00 -2.94 -13.69
C GLY A 130 -12.54 -2.90 -13.31
N VAL A 131 -11.76 -2.07 -13.98
CA VAL A 131 -10.31 -1.96 -13.80
C VAL A 131 -9.91 -0.55 -13.38
N VAL A 132 -8.84 -0.42 -12.59
CA VAL A 132 -8.29 0.88 -12.17
C VAL A 132 -7.85 1.69 -13.37
N SER A 133 -7.12 1.06 -14.28
CA SER A 133 -6.64 1.67 -15.52
C SER A 133 -6.17 0.59 -16.49
N SER A 134 -6.39 0.80 -17.77
CA SER A 134 -5.82 -0.06 -18.82
C SER A 134 -4.32 0.20 -19.07
N GLN A 135 -3.75 1.24 -18.46
CA GLN A 135 -2.35 1.65 -18.64
C GLN A 135 -1.44 1.27 -17.49
N ILE A 136 -1.99 0.82 -16.35
CA ILE A 136 -1.20 0.54 -15.13
C ILE A 136 -0.07 -0.46 -15.39
N HIS A 137 -0.34 -1.51 -16.17
CA HIS A 137 0.67 -2.50 -16.56
C HIS A 137 1.87 -1.85 -17.25
N LYS A 138 1.62 -1.01 -18.25
CA LYS A 138 2.67 -0.28 -19.00
C LYS A 138 3.46 0.67 -18.10
N LYS A 139 2.77 1.41 -17.23
CA LYS A 139 3.41 2.38 -16.33
C LYS A 139 4.28 1.69 -15.28
N VAL A 140 3.86 0.54 -14.76
CA VAL A 140 4.67 -0.25 -13.82
C VAL A 140 5.85 -0.91 -14.53
N SER A 141 5.68 -1.38 -15.78
CA SER A 141 6.77 -1.92 -16.61
C SER A 141 7.89 -0.90 -16.88
N PHE A 142 7.59 0.40 -16.83
CA PHE A 142 8.61 1.47 -17.00
C PHE A 142 9.70 1.42 -15.90
N ASP A 143 9.39 0.84 -14.75
CA ASP A 143 10.34 0.69 -13.63
C ASP A 143 11.19 -0.60 -13.73
N ASP A 144 11.32 -1.19 -14.91
CA ASP A 144 12.11 -2.41 -15.18
C ASP A 144 11.72 -3.62 -14.29
N ILE A 145 10.44 -3.67 -13.86
CA ILE A 145 9.91 -4.81 -13.13
C ILE A 145 9.65 -5.96 -14.12
N PRO A 146 10.08 -7.21 -13.80
CA PRO A 146 9.89 -8.35 -14.69
C PRO A 146 8.44 -8.54 -15.13
N GLU A 147 8.23 -8.72 -16.42
CA GLU A 147 6.90 -8.79 -17.06
C GLU A 147 6.02 -9.89 -16.46
N GLU A 148 6.59 -11.03 -16.11
CA GLU A 148 5.88 -12.16 -15.49
C GLU A 148 5.28 -11.81 -14.13
N LEU A 149 5.85 -10.84 -13.40
CA LEU A 149 5.36 -10.42 -12.09
C LEU A 149 4.22 -9.41 -12.18
N ILE A 150 4.13 -8.68 -13.28
CA ILE A 150 3.12 -7.65 -13.51
C ILE A 150 1.99 -8.09 -14.45
N GLU A 151 2.03 -9.33 -14.94
CA GLU A 151 0.98 -9.87 -15.83
C GLU A 151 -0.45 -9.67 -15.28
N PRO A 152 -0.73 -9.80 -13.95
CA PRO A 152 -2.05 -9.52 -13.40
C PRO A 152 -2.53 -8.07 -13.63
N LEU A 153 -1.62 -7.12 -13.81
CA LEU A 153 -1.95 -5.72 -14.05
C LEU A 153 -2.49 -5.43 -15.46
N ARG A 154 -2.45 -6.43 -16.39
CA ARG A 154 -3.13 -6.31 -17.70
C ARG A 154 -4.65 -6.22 -17.54
N ASN A 155 -5.17 -6.80 -16.48
CA ASN A 155 -6.55 -6.66 -16.04
C ASN A 155 -6.56 -6.27 -14.56
N ALA A 156 -6.23 -5.01 -14.26
CA ALA A 156 -6.09 -4.50 -12.90
C ALA A 156 -7.46 -4.25 -12.25
N ASP A 157 -8.27 -5.30 -12.14
CA ASP A 157 -9.49 -5.30 -11.34
C ASP A 157 -9.15 -5.46 -9.85
N PHE A 158 -10.16 -5.35 -9.01
CA PHE A 158 -10.00 -5.42 -7.56
C PHE A 158 -9.32 -6.72 -7.11
N GLU A 159 -9.76 -7.86 -7.64
CA GLU A 159 -9.24 -9.17 -7.23
C GLU A 159 -7.79 -9.37 -7.66
N ASN A 160 -7.44 -8.99 -8.89
CA ASN A 160 -6.07 -9.09 -9.38
C ASN A 160 -5.09 -8.18 -8.62
N LEU A 161 -5.54 -6.99 -8.20
CA LEU A 161 -4.73 -6.11 -7.35
C LEU A 161 -4.50 -6.71 -5.96
N GLU A 162 -5.53 -7.28 -5.34
CA GLU A 162 -5.39 -7.93 -4.03
C GLU A 162 -4.55 -9.21 -4.13
N HIS A 163 -4.72 -10.02 -5.16
CA HIS A 163 -3.88 -11.18 -5.42
C HIS A 163 -2.40 -10.79 -5.62
N LEU A 164 -2.15 -9.70 -6.35
CA LEU A 164 -0.79 -9.17 -6.53
C LEU A 164 -0.16 -8.80 -5.19
N SER A 165 -0.89 -8.05 -4.35
CA SER A 165 -0.44 -7.68 -3.01
C SER A 165 -0.11 -8.91 -2.16
N LEU A 166 -1.03 -9.87 -2.10
CA LEU A 166 -0.89 -11.11 -1.34
C LEU A 166 0.27 -11.98 -1.84
N ASN A 167 0.62 -11.91 -3.13
CA ASN A 167 1.72 -12.67 -3.69
C ASN A 167 3.08 -12.33 -3.07
N PHE A 168 3.25 -11.09 -2.67
CA PHE A 168 4.49 -10.55 -2.12
C PHE A 168 4.38 -10.22 -0.62
N SER A 169 3.32 -10.69 0.05
CA SER A 169 3.14 -10.50 1.49
C SER A 169 3.61 -11.69 2.31
N ASP A 170 4.09 -11.43 3.51
CA ASP A 170 4.48 -12.44 4.52
C ASP A 170 3.29 -12.89 5.37
N GLY A 171 2.20 -12.14 5.37
CA GLY A 171 0.97 -12.46 6.09
C GLY A 171 -0.22 -11.66 5.61
N TYR A 172 -1.42 -12.05 6.06
CA TYR A 172 -2.65 -11.37 5.68
C TYR A 172 -3.65 -11.25 6.82
N VAL A 173 -4.61 -10.35 6.66
CA VAL A 173 -5.76 -10.17 7.54
C VAL A 173 -7.01 -9.99 6.68
N ILE A 174 -8.02 -10.81 6.89
CA ILE A 174 -9.36 -10.55 6.36
C ILE A 174 -10.01 -9.52 7.28
N ALA A 175 -10.07 -8.28 6.82
CA ALA A 175 -10.47 -7.13 7.63
C ALA A 175 -11.96 -6.77 7.50
N ASP A 176 -12.67 -7.39 6.55
CA ASP A 176 -14.08 -7.14 6.28
C ASP A 176 -14.83 -8.45 6.07
N GLN A 177 -16.04 -8.56 6.62
CA GLN A 177 -16.91 -9.73 6.48
C GLN A 177 -17.39 -9.93 5.03
N GLU A 178 -17.45 -8.87 4.24
CA GLU A 178 -17.86 -8.91 2.84
C GLU A 178 -16.67 -9.06 1.87
N THR A 179 -15.50 -9.43 2.38
CA THR A 179 -14.35 -9.76 1.52
C THR A 179 -14.75 -10.87 0.53
N PRO A 180 -14.43 -10.72 -0.78
CA PRO A 180 -14.75 -11.73 -1.77
C PRO A 180 -14.15 -13.09 -1.42
N LYS A 181 -14.96 -14.15 -1.51
CA LYS A 181 -14.50 -15.52 -1.20
C LYS A 181 -13.37 -16.01 -2.09
N SER A 182 -13.25 -15.50 -3.31
CA SER A 182 -12.11 -15.74 -4.19
C SER A 182 -10.80 -15.33 -3.53
N ILE A 183 -10.77 -14.15 -2.90
CA ILE A 183 -9.60 -13.61 -2.21
C ILE A 183 -9.35 -14.38 -0.90
N GLU A 184 -10.37 -14.70 -0.11
CA GLU A 184 -10.21 -15.53 1.09
C GLU A 184 -9.59 -16.90 0.74
N ASN A 185 -10.11 -17.55 -0.29
CA ASN A 185 -9.60 -18.85 -0.75
C ASN A 185 -8.16 -18.71 -1.26
N TYR A 186 -7.86 -17.63 -1.97
CA TYR A 186 -6.50 -17.35 -2.45
C TYR A 186 -5.54 -17.19 -1.29
N SER A 187 -5.88 -16.39 -0.28
CA SER A 187 -5.09 -16.17 0.94
C SER A 187 -4.84 -17.47 1.69
N ASN A 188 -5.88 -18.27 1.90
CA ASN A 188 -5.78 -19.57 2.58
C ASN A 188 -4.87 -20.56 1.87
N ASN A 189 -4.81 -20.51 0.53
CA ASN A 189 -3.97 -21.40 -0.28
C ASN A 189 -2.48 -20.97 -0.30
N LYS A 190 -2.18 -19.74 0.10
CA LYS A 190 -0.81 -19.20 0.10
C LYS A 190 0.11 -19.82 1.15
N GLN A 191 -0.43 -20.50 2.17
CA GLN A 191 0.35 -21.06 3.28
C GLN A 191 1.18 -20.03 4.06
N ILE A 192 0.77 -18.77 4.04
CA ILE A 192 1.33 -17.70 4.88
C ILE A 192 0.44 -17.48 6.09
N PRO A 193 0.99 -16.99 7.22
CA PRO A 193 0.19 -16.67 8.40
C PRO A 193 -0.91 -15.66 8.11
N GLY A 194 -2.09 -15.89 8.62
CA GLY A 194 -3.21 -14.97 8.41
C GLY A 194 -4.23 -15.02 9.52
N LEU A 195 -5.14 -14.04 9.50
CA LEU A 195 -6.33 -13.99 10.35
C LEU A 195 -7.58 -13.99 9.47
N SER A 196 -8.53 -14.88 9.77
CA SER A 196 -9.90 -14.76 9.27
C SER A 196 -10.57 -13.50 9.82
N PHE A 197 -11.74 -13.14 9.28
CA PHE A 197 -12.48 -11.99 9.80
C PHE A 197 -12.81 -12.16 11.29
N GLU A 198 -13.31 -13.33 11.72
CA GLU A 198 -13.66 -13.60 13.10
C GLU A 198 -12.45 -13.57 14.05
N GLU A 199 -11.30 -14.01 13.56
CA GLU A 199 -10.05 -13.97 14.34
C GLU A 199 -9.54 -12.53 14.47
N SER A 200 -9.63 -11.73 13.41
CA SER A 200 -9.16 -10.34 13.39
C SER A 200 -9.92 -9.42 14.36
N GLN A 201 -11.13 -9.80 14.76
CA GLN A 201 -11.96 -9.05 15.71
C GLN A 201 -11.59 -9.31 17.18
N LYS A 202 -10.72 -10.28 17.46
CA LYS A 202 -10.31 -10.60 18.85
C LYS A 202 -9.27 -9.60 19.32
N ASP A 203 -9.34 -9.27 20.61
CA ASP A 203 -8.32 -8.47 21.27
C ASP A 203 -6.93 -9.12 21.09
N ASP A 204 -5.92 -8.31 20.84
CA ASP A 204 -4.53 -8.73 20.65
C ASP A 204 -4.27 -9.67 19.43
N ALA A 205 -5.25 -9.94 18.57
CA ALA A 205 -5.06 -10.85 17.44
C ALA A 205 -3.96 -10.38 16.49
N LEU A 206 -3.95 -9.09 16.16
CA LEU A 206 -2.89 -8.50 15.32
C LEU A 206 -1.51 -8.56 15.99
N VAL A 207 -1.45 -8.24 17.27
CA VAL A 207 -0.19 -8.32 18.05
C VAL A 207 0.32 -9.76 18.03
N SER A 208 -0.57 -10.74 18.26
CA SER A 208 -0.23 -12.16 18.21
C SER A 208 0.24 -12.59 16.81
N LEU A 209 -0.42 -12.13 15.75
CA LEU A 209 0.01 -12.41 14.38
C LEU A 209 1.44 -11.92 14.17
N TYR A 210 1.75 -10.67 14.51
CA TYR A 210 3.08 -10.11 14.30
C TYR A 210 4.15 -10.83 15.12
N THR A 211 3.94 -10.97 16.44
CA THR A 211 4.98 -11.47 17.34
C THR A 211 5.17 -12.99 17.29
N ASN A 212 4.08 -13.74 17.02
CA ASN A 212 4.10 -15.19 17.10
C ASN A 212 4.21 -15.89 15.72
N HIS A 213 3.97 -15.18 14.63
CA HIS A 213 3.93 -15.80 13.30
C HIS A 213 4.78 -15.09 12.25
N ILE A 214 4.85 -13.76 12.29
CA ILE A 214 5.51 -12.95 11.23
C ILE A 214 6.98 -12.68 11.57
N LEU A 215 7.30 -12.31 12.83
CA LEU A 215 8.64 -11.89 13.27
C LEU A 215 9.48 -13.02 13.89
N LYS A 216 9.10 -14.26 13.67
CA LYS A 216 9.85 -15.42 14.20
C LYS A 216 11.11 -15.77 13.42
#